data_01f7eb542c00cf2d1fad8af40ecceb8f
#
_entry.id   01f7eb542c00cf2d1fad8af40ecceb8f
#
_cell.length_a   1.000
_cell.length_b   1.000
_cell.length_c   1.000
_cell.angle_alpha   90.00
_cell.angle_beta   90.00
_cell.angle_gamma   90.00
#
_symmetry.space_group_name_H-M   'P 1'
#
loop_
_entity.id
_entity.type
_entity.pdbx_description
1 polymer ?
#
loop_
_entity_poly.entity_id
_entity_poly.type
_entity_poly.pdbx_seq_one_letter_code
_entity_poly.pdbx_strand_id
1 'polypeptide(L)'
;PFGSGRILGDIIQKSLEQTEKKFLHDYSYNLFEKALIEKNKVIAVDKTNIYITIPNLKEYSFIKVKGRVVFNDLKIIEDTMSRFNEVGYALGYVTRKAAYDEEMQNLNEEVKQIGDRNQKAKSKHYLRKKTEFSKVLKEEGLQLDDDYLKNLAYLINYGYNQQFEVQIPLTDSCLFSAQLDRTNLKDDEHRIIKKYSRETEKEFVLFGIITQINKES
;
A
#
# COMPACT_ATOMS: atom_id res chain seq x y z
N PRO A 1 -8.16 -36.80 -18.45
CA PRO A 1 -8.83 -35.52 -18.24
C PRO A 1 -9.84 -35.61 -17.08
N PHE A 2 -9.39 -35.93 -15.85
CA PHE A 2 -10.25 -36.07 -14.66
C PHE A 2 -9.80 -35.19 -13.48
N GLY A 3 -9.01 -34.15 -13.71
CA GLY A 3 -8.50 -33.28 -12.65
C GLY A 3 -9.28 -31.99 -12.39
N SER A 4 -10.07 -31.51 -13.35
CA SER A 4 -10.69 -30.18 -13.26
C SER A 4 -11.90 -30.08 -12.32
N GLY A 5 -12.67 -31.16 -12.18
CA GLY A 5 -13.86 -31.16 -11.30
C GLY A 5 -13.55 -31.10 -9.80
N ARG A 6 -12.45 -31.72 -9.36
CA ARG A 6 -12.02 -31.72 -7.96
C ARG A 6 -11.47 -30.35 -7.55
N ILE A 7 -10.66 -29.73 -8.41
CA ILE A 7 -10.09 -28.38 -8.17
C ILE A 7 -11.21 -27.34 -8.11
N LEU A 8 -12.21 -27.44 -8.96
CA LEU A 8 -13.36 -26.53 -8.95
C LEU A 8 -14.21 -26.71 -7.69
N GLY A 9 -14.42 -27.97 -7.25
CA GLY A 9 -15.11 -28.30 -6.00
C GLY A 9 -14.42 -27.71 -4.78
N ASP A 10 -13.09 -27.86 -4.67
CA ASP A 10 -12.30 -27.33 -3.57
C ASP A 10 -12.28 -25.80 -3.54
N ILE A 11 -12.26 -25.13 -4.71
CA ILE A 11 -12.34 -23.66 -4.79
C ILE A 11 -13.72 -23.16 -4.36
N ILE A 12 -14.78 -23.82 -4.79
CA ILE A 12 -16.17 -23.46 -4.42
C ILE A 12 -16.37 -23.67 -2.92
N GLN A 13 -15.91 -24.78 -2.36
CA GLN A 13 -16.04 -25.08 -0.93
C GLN A 13 -15.26 -24.08 -0.08
N LYS A 14 -14.01 -23.75 -0.43
CA LYS A 14 -13.23 -22.71 0.26
C LYS A 14 -13.88 -21.32 0.18
N SER A 15 -14.46 -20.98 -0.96
CA SER A 15 -15.17 -19.71 -1.15
C SER A 15 -16.43 -19.63 -0.29
N LEU A 16 -17.19 -20.73 -0.17
CA LEU A 16 -18.36 -20.82 0.71
C LEU A 16 -17.98 -20.73 2.19
N GLU A 17 -16.97 -21.47 2.64
CA GLU A 17 -16.48 -21.40 4.03
C GLU A 17 -15.97 -20.01 4.41
N GLN A 18 -15.27 -19.31 3.49
CA GLN A 18 -14.84 -17.93 3.71
C GLN A 18 -16.03 -16.96 3.77
N THR A 19 -17.04 -17.16 2.94
CA THR A 19 -18.24 -16.32 2.93
C THR A 19 -19.06 -16.53 4.22
N GLU A 20 -19.22 -17.76 4.68
CA GLU A 20 -19.91 -18.06 5.93
C GLU A 20 -19.16 -17.49 7.16
N LYS A 21 -17.84 -17.62 7.22
CA LYS A 21 -17.02 -17.01 8.28
C LYS A 21 -17.15 -15.49 8.26
N LYS A 22 -17.10 -14.86 7.09
CA LYS A 22 -17.27 -13.40 6.95
C LYS A 22 -18.64 -12.96 7.48
N PHE A 23 -19.70 -13.65 7.10
CA PHE A 23 -21.06 -13.35 7.54
C PHE A 23 -21.23 -13.49 9.06
N LEU A 24 -20.68 -14.54 9.65
CA LEU A 24 -20.69 -14.75 11.11
C LEU A 24 -19.93 -13.67 11.86
N HIS A 25 -18.77 -13.23 11.36
CA HIS A 25 -18.00 -12.15 11.96
C HIS A 25 -18.74 -10.80 11.90
N ASP A 26 -19.30 -10.46 10.75
CA ASP A 26 -20.03 -9.21 10.58
C ASP A 26 -21.31 -9.19 11.41
N TYR A 27 -22.00 -10.32 11.54
CA TYR A 27 -23.16 -10.49 12.40
C TYR A 27 -22.80 -10.35 13.88
N SER A 28 -21.77 -11.04 14.33
CA SER A 28 -21.29 -10.98 15.73
C SER A 28 -20.82 -9.57 16.11
N TYR A 29 -20.12 -8.87 15.18
CA TYR A 29 -19.72 -7.50 15.37
C TYR A 29 -20.94 -6.56 15.54
N ASN A 30 -21.95 -6.70 14.69
CA ASN A 30 -23.16 -5.89 14.76
C ASN A 30 -23.93 -6.11 16.08
N LEU A 31 -24.01 -7.35 16.54
CA LEU A 31 -24.62 -7.67 17.85
C LEU A 31 -23.82 -7.07 19.01
N PHE A 32 -22.49 -7.18 18.95
CA PHE A 32 -21.60 -6.61 19.95
C PHE A 32 -21.71 -5.08 20.01
N GLU A 33 -21.64 -4.41 18.86
CA GLU A 33 -21.78 -2.95 18.77
C GLU A 33 -23.15 -2.51 19.33
N LYS A 34 -24.22 -3.18 18.93
CA LYS A 34 -25.58 -2.89 19.44
C LYS A 34 -25.68 -3.03 20.95
N ALA A 35 -25.17 -4.11 21.52
CA ALA A 35 -25.17 -4.34 22.96
C ALA A 35 -24.35 -3.27 23.73
N LEU A 36 -23.26 -2.78 23.17
CA LEU A 36 -22.48 -1.70 23.76
C LEU A 36 -23.20 -0.36 23.69
N ILE A 37 -23.89 -0.06 22.59
CA ILE A 37 -24.71 1.14 22.45
C ILE A 37 -25.87 1.14 23.44
N GLU A 38 -26.58 0.01 23.58
CA GLU A 38 -27.69 -0.17 24.55
C GLU A 38 -27.22 0.04 26.00
N LYS A 39 -25.97 -0.33 26.30
CA LYS A 39 -25.35 -0.12 27.62
C LYS A 39 -24.69 1.26 27.78
N ASN A 40 -24.85 2.15 26.82
CA ASN A 40 -24.24 3.48 26.81
C ASN A 40 -22.70 3.48 27.00
N LYS A 41 -22.03 2.49 26.38
CA LYS A 41 -20.57 2.31 26.46
C LYS A 41 -19.80 2.86 25.27
N VAL A 42 -20.50 3.27 24.20
CA VAL A 42 -19.93 3.78 22.95
C VAL A 42 -20.27 5.23 22.80
N ILE A 43 -19.26 6.03 22.49
CA ILE A 43 -19.43 7.42 22.09
C ILE A 43 -19.14 7.57 20.59
N ALA A 44 -20.02 8.24 19.85
CA ALA A 44 -19.82 8.55 18.43
C ALA A 44 -19.27 9.97 18.28
N VAL A 45 -18.18 10.09 17.51
CA VAL A 45 -17.46 11.36 17.31
C VAL A 45 -17.24 11.62 15.83
N ASP A 46 -17.52 12.85 15.43
CA ASP A 46 -17.23 13.37 14.10
C ASP A 46 -16.86 14.87 14.16
N LYS A 47 -16.64 15.50 13.00
CA LYS A 47 -16.30 16.93 12.93
C LYS A 47 -17.37 17.85 13.53
N THR A 48 -18.62 17.42 13.59
CA THR A 48 -19.74 18.28 14.03
C THR A 48 -19.92 18.30 15.53
N ASN A 49 -19.56 17.19 16.20
CA ASN A 49 -19.80 17.05 17.65
C ASN A 49 -18.54 17.00 18.50
N ILE A 50 -17.34 17.04 17.90
CA ILE A 50 -16.07 16.83 18.59
C ILE A 50 -15.89 17.70 19.84
N TYR A 51 -16.19 18.97 19.77
CA TYR A 51 -16.00 19.92 20.90
C TYR A 51 -16.92 19.64 22.10
N ILE A 52 -18.11 19.09 21.84
CA ILE A 52 -19.07 18.73 22.90
C ILE A 52 -18.67 17.36 23.49
N THR A 53 -18.05 16.50 22.68
CA THR A 53 -17.82 15.11 23.01
C THR A 53 -16.49 14.89 23.74
N ILE A 54 -15.44 15.67 23.43
CA ILE A 54 -14.10 15.54 24.06
C ILE A 54 -14.15 15.57 25.59
N PRO A 55 -14.88 16.46 26.26
CA PRO A 55 -14.91 16.50 27.74
C PRO A 55 -15.41 15.20 28.36
N ASN A 56 -16.28 14.48 27.64
CA ASN A 56 -16.99 13.30 28.16
C ASN A 56 -16.33 11.98 27.70
N LEU A 57 -15.25 12.02 26.90
CA LEU A 57 -14.61 10.80 26.38
C LEU A 57 -14.21 9.82 27.48
N LYS A 58 -13.82 10.28 28.65
CA LYS A 58 -13.41 9.43 29.79
C LYS A 58 -14.53 8.57 30.37
N GLU A 59 -15.78 8.90 30.11
CA GLU A 59 -16.95 8.17 30.61
C GLU A 59 -17.25 6.92 29.78
N TYR A 60 -16.65 6.81 28.60
CA TYR A 60 -16.90 5.74 27.65
C TYR A 60 -15.69 4.83 27.51
N SER A 61 -15.97 3.54 27.26
CA SER A 61 -14.92 2.54 27.03
C SER A 61 -14.61 2.37 25.55
N PHE A 62 -15.57 2.66 24.68
CA PHE A 62 -15.45 2.52 23.24
C PHE A 62 -15.78 3.81 22.52
N ILE A 63 -15.13 3.98 21.36
CA ILE A 63 -15.33 5.13 20.51
C ILE A 63 -15.62 4.69 19.08
N LYS A 64 -16.52 5.42 18.41
CA LYS A 64 -16.79 5.31 16.98
C LYS A 64 -16.49 6.65 16.34
N VAL A 65 -15.36 6.75 15.64
CA VAL A 65 -14.91 8.00 15.02
C VAL A 65 -15.19 7.97 13.53
N LYS A 66 -15.85 8.99 13.02
CA LYS A 66 -16.10 9.15 11.59
C LYS A 66 -15.30 10.34 11.05
N GLY A 67 -14.49 10.09 10.02
CA GLY A 67 -13.71 11.16 9.39
C GLY A 67 -12.86 10.67 8.22
N ARG A 68 -12.10 11.59 7.65
CA ARG A 68 -11.08 11.27 6.66
C ARG A 68 -9.93 10.55 7.32
N VAL A 69 -9.37 9.58 6.63
CA VAL A 69 -8.36 8.68 7.20
C VAL A 69 -7.01 8.89 6.55
N VAL A 70 -5.97 8.91 7.37
CA VAL A 70 -4.57 8.78 6.94
C VAL A 70 -4.05 7.43 7.41
N PHE A 71 -3.54 6.61 6.49
CA PHE A 71 -2.92 5.33 6.79
C PHE A 71 -1.40 5.49 6.81
N ASN A 72 -0.79 5.42 7.98
CA ASN A 72 0.67 5.41 8.16
C ASN A 72 1.16 3.96 8.11
N ASP A 73 1.38 3.50 6.89
CA ASP A 73 1.72 2.12 6.59
C ASP A 73 3.18 2.01 6.15
N LEU A 74 4.02 1.53 7.05
CA LEU A 74 5.45 1.37 6.81
C LEU A 74 5.79 0.23 5.85
N LYS A 75 4.85 -0.70 5.61
CA LYS A 75 5.01 -1.69 4.54
C LYS A 75 5.17 -1.03 3.18
N ILE A 76 4.54 0.10 2.95
CA ILE A 76 4.69 0.88 1.71
C ILE A 76 6.12 1.41 1.58
N ILE A 77 6.72 1.85 2.69
CA ILE A 77 8.11 2.32 2.71
C ILE A 77 9.06 1.15 2.45
N GLU A 78 8.85 0.01 3.11
CA GLU A 78 9.62 -1.21 2.88
C GLU A 78 9.54 -1.66 1.41
N ASP A 79 8.33 -1.75 0.84
CA ASP A 79 8.11 -2.11 -0.55
C ASP A 79 8.74 -1.10 -1.53
N THR A 80 8.74 0.19 -1.18
CA THR A 80 9.37 1.24 -1.97
C THR A 80 10.89 1.13 -1.93
N MET A 81 11.47 0.90 -0.75
CA MET A 81 12.92 0.74 -0.59
C MET A 81 13.42 -0.52 -1.30
N SER A 82 12.72 -1.64 -1.19
CA SER A 82 13.09 -2.89 -1.86
C SER A 82 13.07 -2.79 -3.39
N ARG A 83 12.30 -1.84 -3.95
CA ARG A 83 12.17 -1.61 -5.41
C ARG A 83 12.70 -0.26 -5.86
N PHE A 84 13.42 0.45 -5.02
CA PHE A 84 13.84 1.82 -5.28
C PHE A 84 14.57 1.97 -6.61
N ASN A 85 15.53 1.08 -6.87
CA ASN A 85 16.32 1.11 -8.11
C ASN A 85 15.47 0.79 -9.35
N GLU A 86 14.47 -0.11 -9.24
CA GLU A 86 13.53 -0.40 -10.33
C GLU A 86 12.67 0.82 -10.66
N VAL A 87 12.14 1.49 -9.64
CA VAL A 87 11.34 2.72 -9.79
C VAL A 87 12.19 3.86 -10.35
N GLY A 88 13.43 4.03 -9.86
CA GLY A 88 14.37 5.01 -10.37
C GLY A 88 14.71 4.80 -11.85
N TYR A 89 14.94 3.55 -12.25
CA TYR A 89 15.15 3.19 -13.66
C TYR A 89 13.90 3.49 -14.52
N ALA A 90 12.73 3.08 -14.05
CA ALA A 90 11.48 3.32 -14.78
C ALA A 90 11.19 4.83 -14.96
N LEU A 91 11.43 5.62 -13.92
CA LEU A 91 11.29 7.06 -13.98
C LEU A 91 12.27 7.68 -14.97
N GLY A 92 13.55 7.30 -14.93
CA GLY A 92 14.58 7.72 -15.88
C GLY A 92 14.20 7.38 -17.31
N TYR A 93 13.67 6.19 -17.56
CA TYR A 93 13.20 5.78 -18.89
C TYR A 93 12.03 6.64 -19.38
N VAL A 94 11.03 6.90 -18.54
CA VAL A 94 9.85 7.70 -18.92
C VAL A 94 10.21 9.14 -19.21
N THR A 95 11.07 9.75 -18.38
CA THR A 95 11.49 11.15 -18.56
C THR A 95 12.39 11.35 -19.77
N ARG A 96 13.12 10.32 -20.21
CA ARG A 96 14.06 10.36 -21.35
C ARG A 96 13.60 9.60 -22.57
N LYS A 97 12.33 9.21 -22.59
CA LYS A 97 11.79 8.38 -23.69
C LYS A 97 12.05 9.00 -25.07
N ALA A 98 11.89 10.31 -25.23
CA ALA A 98 12.11 10.99 -26.50
C ALA A 98 13.57 10.87 -26.98
N ALA A 99 14.54 11.08 -26.09
CA ALA A 99 15.96 10.91 -26.41
C ALA A 99 16.31 9.45 -26.71
N TYR A 100 15.69 8.51 -25.99
CA TYR A 100 15.85 7.08 -26.26
C TYR A 100 15.32 6.68 -27.63
N ASP A 101 14.14 7.16 -28.00
CA ASP A 101 13.53 6.87 -29.30
C ASP A 101 14.38 7.43 -30.45
N GLU A 102 14.95 8.64 -30.30
CA GLU A 102 15.88 9.25 -31.25
C GLU A 102 17.17 8.42 -31.40
N GLU A 103 17.81 8.03 -30.31
CA GLU A 103 19.01 7.19 -30.35
C GLU A 103 18.75 5.81 -30.97
N MET A 104 17.58 5.21 -30.68
CA MET A 104 17.20 3.93 -31.28
C MET A 104 16.92 4.05 -32.78
N GLN A 105 16.39 5.18 -33.26
CA GLN A 105 16.27 5.45 -34.69
C GLN A 105 17.64 5.56 -35.34
N ASN A 106 18.54 6.36 -34.79
CA ASN A 106 19.91 6.51 -35.27
C ASN A 106 20.66 5.18 -35.32
N LEU A 107 20.52 4.34 -34.26
CA LEU A 107 21.10 3.02 -34.21
C LEU A 107 20.55 2.09 -35.31
N ASN A 108 19.25 2.14 -35.58
CA ASN A 108 18.64 1.37 -36.66
C ASN A 108 19.17 1.79 -38.05
N GLU A 109 19.44 3.07 -38.25
CA GLU A 109 20.03 3.59 -39.48
C GLU A 109 21.50 3.16 -39.62
N GLU A 110 22.30 3.25 -38.55
CA GLU A 110 23.68 2.74 -38.55
C GLU A 110 23.73 1.24 -38.88
N VAL A 111 22.82 0.45 -38.30
CA VAL A 111 22.72 -1.00 -38.55
C VAL A 111 22.33 -1.30 -40.00
N LYS A 112 21.49 -0.48 -40.64
CA LYS A 112 21.15 -0.60 -42.07
C LYS A 112 22.35 -0.37 -42.98
N GLN A 113 23.28 0.51 -42.62
CA GLN A 113 24.50 0.80 -43.39
C GLN A 113 25.50 -0.35 -43.33
N ILE A 114 25.43 -1.24 -42.33
CA ILE A 114 26.25 -2.46 -42.30
C ILE A 114 25.74 -3.42 -43.35
N GLY A 115 26.55 -3.74 -44.35
CA GLY A 115 26.15 -4.57 -45.49
C GLY A 115 25.54 -5.94 -45.11
N ASP A 116 24.58 -6.42 -45.90
CA ASP A 116 23.77 -7.60 -45.60
C ASP A 116 24.56 -8.92 -45.45
N ARG A 117 25.79 -8.95 -45.95
CA ARG A 117 26.68 -10.09 -45.81
C ARG A 117 27.18 -10.35 -44.37
N ASN A 118 26.91 -9.44 -43.43
CA ASN A 118 27.46 -9.52 -42.08
C ASN A 118 26.39 -9.39 -40.98
N GLN A 119 25.35 -10.23 -41.06
CA GLN A 119 24.25 -10.23 -40.08
C GLN A 119 24.71 -10.39 -38.62
N LYS A 120 25.79 -11.17 -38.42
CA LYS A 120 26.37 -11.41 -37.09
C LYS A 120 26.99 -10.13 -36.50
N ALA A 121 27.64 -9.32 -37.34
CA ALA A 121 28.20 -8.03 -36.93
C ALA A 121 27.09 -7.01 -36.65
N LYS A 122 26.00 -6.98 -37.45
CA LYS A 122 24.81 -6.16 -37.21
C LYS A 122 24.20 -6.43 -35.85
N SER A 123 23.92 -7.72 -35.54
CA SER A 123 23.32 -8.11 -34.27
C SER A 123 24.23 -7.79 -33.09
N LYS A 124 25.53 -8.00 -33.20
CA LYS A 124 26.51 -7.68 -32.14
C LYS A 124 26.61 -6.17 -31.89
N HIS A 125 26.64 -5.36 -32.95
CA HIS A 125 26.68 -3.90 -32.83
C HIS A 125 25.40 -3.36 -32.16
N TYR A 126 24.24 -3.81 -32.59
CA TYR A 126 22.95 -3.44 -32.02
C TYR A 126 22.85 -3.80 -30.52
N LEU A 127 23.21 -5.03 -30.17
CA LEU A 127 23.17 -5.47 -28.78
C LEU A 127 24.13 -4.68 -27.89
N ARG A 128 25.34 -4.41 -28.37
CA ARG A 128 26.33 -3.60 -27.62
C ARG A 128 25.80 -2.19 -27.33
N LYS A 129 25.33 -1.50 -28.35
CA LYS A 129 24.81 -0.12 -28.22
C LYS A 129 23.58 -0.05 -27.32
N LYS A 130 22.66 -1.00 -27.48
CA LYS A 130 21.49 -1.12 -26.60
C LYS A 130 21.88 -1.34 -25.14
N THR A 131 22.91 -2.16 -24.89
CA THR A 131 23.43 -2.43 -23.54
C THR A 131 24.13 -1.18 -22.97
N GLU A 132 24.95 -0.49 -23.76
CA GLU A 132 25.59 0.76 -23.37
C GLU A 132 24.55 1.82 -22.97
N PHE A 133 23.52 1.99 -23.78
CA PHE A 133 22.44 2.94 -23.48
C PHE A 133 21.65 2.55 -22.20
N SER A 134 21.33 1.26 -22.04
CA SER A 134 20.69 0.78 -20.81
C SER A 134 21.56 0.99 -19.57
N LYS A 135 22.88 0.93 -19.72
CA LYS A 135 23.84 1.22 -18.65
C LYS A 135 23.83 2.69 -18.29
N VAL A 136 23.85 3.58 -19.29
CA VAL A 136 23.74 5.05 -19.07
C VAL A 136 22.45 5.41 -18.36
N LEU A 137 21.31 4.84 -18.76
CA LEU A 137 20.03 5.04 -18.07
C LEU A 137 20.05 4.57 -16.61
N LYS A 138 20.77 3.50 -16.32
CA LYS A 138 20.96 3.02 -14.95
C LYS A 138 21.87 3.94 -14.16
N GLU A 139 22.99 4.39 -14.72
CA GLU A 139 23.97 5.23 -14.05
C GLU A 139 23.46 6.67 -13.80
N GLU A 140 22.59 7.18 -14.65
CA GLU A 140 21.99 8.51 -14.50
C GLU A 140 20.69 8.50 -13.68
N GLY A 141 20.11 7.31 -13.39
CA GLY A 141 18.98 7.15 -12.49
C GLY A 141 19.41 7.34 -11.04
N LEU A 142 18.45 7.66 -10.17
CA LEU A 142 18.65 7.59 -8.72
C LEU A 142 18.89 6.11 -8.35
N GLN A 143 20.16 5.74 -8.22
CA GLN A 143 20.51 4.40 -7.77
C GLN A 143 21.18 4.46 -6.40
N LEU A 144 20.70 3.61 -5.51
CA LEU A 144 21.33 3.32 -4.24
C LEU A 144 21.92 1.92 -4.28
N ASP A 145 22.88 1.67 -3.40
CA ASP A 145 23.44 0.33 -3.25
C ASP A 145 22.36 -0.70 -2.89
N ASP A 146 22.31 -1.82 -3.62
CA ASP A 146 21.27 -2.82 -3.45
C ASP A 146 21.30 -3.49 -2.07
N ASP A 147 22.51 -3.68 -1.49
CA ASP A 147 22.64 -4.28 -0.15
C ASP A 147 22.22 -3.28 0.92
N TYR A 148 22.52 -2.00 0.72
CA TYR A 148 22.00 -0.92 1.59
C TYR A 148 20.47 -0.90 1.59
N LEU A 149 19.82 -0.95 0.42
CA LEU A 149 18.36 -0.95 0.30
C LEU A 149 17.72 -2.18 0.94
N LYS A 150 18.30 -3.36 0.75
CA LYS A 150 17.83 -4.61 1.37
C LYS A 150 17.94 -4.56 2.89
N ASN A 151 19.07 -4.09 3.41
CA ASN A 151 19.25 -3.97 4.85
C ASN A 151 18.32 -2.94 5.47
N LEU A 152 18.08 -1.81 4.79
CA LEU A 152 17.14 -0.80 5.23
C LEU A 152 15.69 -1.35 5.24
N ALA A 153 15.27 -2.03 4.17
CA ALA A 153 13.97 -2.68 4.11
C ALA A 153 13.80 -3.73 5.22
N TYR A 154 14.84 -4.52 5.50
CA TYR A 154 14.84 -5.49 6.59
C TYR A 154 14.66 -4.82 7.97
N LEU A 155 15.39 -3.73 8.24
CA LEU A 155 15.26 -2.99 9.49
C LEU A 155 13.86 -2.38 9.67
N ILE A 156 13.28 -1.85 8.59
CA ILE A 156 11.91 -1.32 8.62
C ILE A 156 10.93 -2.45 8.95
N ASN A 157 11.04 -3.59 8.27
CA ASN A 157 10.16 -4.73 8.52
C ASN A 157 10.30 -5.28 9.94
N TYR A 158 11.53 -5.39 10.45
CA TYR A 158 11.80 -5.84 11.81
C TYR A 158 11.21 -4.90 12.86
N GLY A 159 11.33 -3.59 12.67
CA GLY A 159 10.87 -2.58 13.64
C GLY A 159 9.35 -2.45 13.72
N TYR A 160 8.63 -2.74 12.64
CA TYR A 160 7.19 -2.48 12.53
C TYR A 160 6.29 -3.73 12.48
N ASN A 161 6.85 -4.90 12.42
CA ASN A 161 6.21 -6.20 12.66
C ASN A 161 4.72 -6.28 12.27
N GLN A 162 4.37 -5.99 11.00
CA GLN A 162 3.00 -6.05 10.45
C GLN A 162 2.00 -5.02 11.01
N GLN A 163 2.40 -4.16 11.91
CA GLN A 163 1.55 -3.11 12.46
C GLN A 163 1.57 -1.87 11.58
N PHE A 164 0.45 -1.16 11.54
CA PHE A 164 0.34 0.15 10.92
C PHE A 164 -0.63 1.02 11.70
N GLU A 165 -0.43 2.32 11.58
CA GLU A 165 -1.27 3.31 12.27
C GLU A 165 -2.33 3.86 11.34
N VAL A 166 -3.54 4.03 11.86
CA VAL A 166 -4.63 4.74 11.22
C VAL A 166 -4.89 6.03 11.99
N GLN A 167 -4.90 7.16 11.30
CA GLN A 167 -5.15 8.46 11.88
C GLN A 167 -6.40 9.09 11.28
N ILE A 168 -7.23 9.72 12.12
CA ILE A 168 -8.39 10.51 11.73
C ILE A 168 -8.24 11.91 12.33
N PRO A 169 -7.70 12.87 11.58
CA PRO A 169 -7.68 14.28 12.01
C PRO A 169 -9.09 14.86 11.88
N LEU A 170 -9.74 15.16 12.99
CA LEU A 170 -11.05 15.80 12.97
C LEU A 170 -10.94 17.33 12.96
N THR A 171 -9.97 17.88 13.69
CA THR A 171 -9.63 19.31 13.69
C THR A 171 -8.12 19.48 13.80
N ASP A 172 -7.61 20.69 13.64
CA ASP A 172 -6.18 21.00 13.78
C ASP A 172 -5.62 20.65 15.17
N SER A 173 -6.49 20.59 16.19
CA SER A 173 -6.11 20.28 17.58
C SER A 173 -6.61 18.90 18.06
N CYS A 174 -7.25 18.12 17.20
CA CYS A 174 -7.80 16.83 17.61
C CYS A 174 -7.54 15.74 16.57
N LEU A 175 -6.71 14.78 16.96
CA LEU A 175 -6.31 13.63 16.19
C LEU A 175 -6.70 12.34 16.92
N PHE A 176 -7.41 11.45 16.24
CA PHE A 176 -7.62 10.08 16.69
C PHE A 176 -6.66 9.16 15.97
N SER A 177 -5.92 8.34 16.72
CA SER A 177 -5.06 7.33 16.14
C SER A 177 -5.36 5.94 16.69
N ALA A 178 -5.16 4.92 15.86
CA ALA A 178 -5.29 3.53 16.25
C ALA A 178 -4.21 2.68 15.59
N GLN A 179 -3.68 1.72 16.34
CA GLN A 179 -2.78 0.69 15.82
C GLN A 179 -3.62 -0.47 15.31
N LEU A 180 -3.38 -0.86 14.08
CA LEU A 180 -4.00 -2.01 13.42
C LEU A 180 -2.95 -3.06 13.08
N ASP A 181 -3.35 -4.31 13.10
CA ASP A 181 -2.51 -5.44 12.69
C ASP A 181 -2.96 -5.95 11.32
N ARG A 182 -2.01 -6.00 10.39
CA ARG A 182 -2.22 -6.43 9.01
C ARG A 182 -2.71 -7.86 8.90
N THR A 183 -2.32 -8.73 9.82
CA THR A 183 -2.71 -10.14 9.81
C THR A 183 -4.21 -10.34 10.01
N ASN A 184 -4.87 -9.35 10.63
CA ASN A 184 -6.31 -9.36 10.89
C ASN A 184 -7.14 -8.67 9.80
N LEU A 185 -6.49 -8.10 8.76
CA LEU A 185 -7.20 -7.46 7.66
C LEU A 185 -7.78 -8.47 6.68
N LYS A 186 -8.96 -8.18 6.16
CA LYS A 186 -9.55 -8.92 5.03
C LYS A 186 -8.88 -8.52 3.71
N ASP A 187 -8.93 -9.39 2.71
CA ASP A 187 -8.31 -9.14 1.38
C ASP A 187 -8.77 -7.82 0.73
N ASP A 188 -10.05 -7.48 0.88
CA ASP A 188 -10.59 -6.22 0.35
C ASP A 188 -10.02 -4.99 1.07
N GLU A 189 -9.72 -5.12 2.38
CA GLU A 189 -9.17 -4.05 3.21
C GLU A 189 -7.72 -3.76 2.84
N HIS A 190 -6.92 -4.77 2.49
CA HIS A 190 -5.56 -4.58 1.96
C HIS A 190 -5.56 -3.71 0.69
N ARG A 191 -6.55 -3.89 -0.20
CA ARG A 191 -6.69 -3.06 -1.40
C ARG A 191 -7.09 -1.62 -1.06
N ILE A 192 -7.97 -1.44 -0.07
CA ILE A 192 -8.39 -0.11 0.41
C ILE A 192 -7.20 0.62 1.00
N ILE A 193 -6.43 0.01 1.88
CA ILE A 193 -5.24 0.60 2.49
C ILE A 193 -4.22 0.98 1.44
N LYS A 194 -3.89 0.09 0.51
CA LYS A 194 -2.96 0.38 -0.58
C LYS A 194 -3.41 1.54 -1.47
N LYS A 195 -4.71 1.65 -1.73
CA LYS A 195 -5.30 2.72 -2.53
C LYS A 195 -5.31 4.06 -1.81
N TYR A 196 -5.53 4.05 -0.49
CA TYR A 196 -5.71 5.24 0.34
C TYR A 196 -4.62 5.38 1.40
N SER A 197 -3.39 4.97 1.09
CA SER A 197 -2.23 5.11 1.97
C SER A 197 -1.79 6.55 2.22
N ARG A 198 -2.47 7.51 1.60
CA ARG A 198 -2.35 8.93 1.83
C ARG A 198 -3.70 9.46 2.31
N GLU A 199 -3.74 10.72 2.73
CA GLU A 199 -4.99 11.39 3.08
C GLU A 199 -6.04 11.18 1.98
N THR A 200 -7.22 10.70 2.36
CA THR A 200 -8.29 10.36 1.42
C THR A 200 -9.46 11.34 1.57
N GLU A 201 -10.13 11.63 0.46
CA GLU A 201 -11.38 12.40 0.47
C GLU A 201 -12.56 11.61 1.04
N LYS A 202 -12.45 10.27 1.10
CA LYS A 202 -13.51 9.41 1.65
C LYS A 202 -13.46 9.39 3.17
N GLU A 203 -14.65 9.44 3.78
CA GLU A 203 -14.79 9.23 5.20
C GLU A 203 -14.88 7.73 5.52
N PHE A 204 -14.23 7.37 6.60
CA PHE A 204 -14.25 6.03 7.19
C PHE A 204 -14.77 6.09 8.61
N VAL A 205 -15.17 4.95 9.12
CA VAL A 205 -15.55 4.78 10.51
C VAL A 205 -14.53 3.89 11.19
N LEU A 206 -13.87 4.43 12.20
CA LEU A 206 -12.98 3.70 13.09
C LEU A 206 -13.77 3.39 14.38
N PHE A 207 -13.86 2.11 14.73
CA PHE A 207 -14.43 1.66 15.98
C PHE A 207 -13.34 1.00 16.83
N GLY A 208 -13.21 1.41 18.09
CA GLY A 208 -12.15 0.91 18.94
C GLY A 208 -12.35 1.18 20.42
N ILE A 209 -11.42 0.69 21.21
CA ILE A 209 -11.33 0.93 22.66
C ILE A 209 -10.50 2.19 22.87
N ILE A 210 -10.94 3.06 23.79
CA ILE A 210 -10.18 4.23 24.21
C ILE A 210 -9.10 3.76 25.19
N THR A 211 -7.84 3.81 24.77
CA THR A 211 -6.71 3.40 25.63
C THR A 211 -6.01 4.59 26.28
N GLN A 212 -5.95 5.73 25.56
CA GLN A 212 -5.25 6.91 26.05
C GLN A 212 -5.88 8.18 25.49
N ILE A 213 -5.92 9.23 26.31
CA ILE A 213 -6.33 10.57 25.92
C ILE A 213 -5.20 11.51 26.32
N ASN A 214 -4.48 12.03 25.32
CA ASN A 214 -3.45 13.04 25.51
C ASN A 214 -4.07 14.43 25.25
N LYS A 215 -3.79 15.40 26.11
CA LYS A 215 -4.02 16.81 25.82
C LYS A 215 -2.67 17.40 25.45
N GLU A 216 -2.55 17.96 24.28
CA GLU A 216 -1.45 18.85 24.01
C GLU A 216 -1.58 20.06 24.94
N SER A 217 -0.54 20.30 25.71
CA SER A 217 -0.43 21.40 26.67
C SER A 217 -0.05 22.72 25.97
#